data_1dc427c586d55d24d1dd2b948ff72812
#
_entry.id   1dc427c586d55d24d1dd2b948ff72812
#
_cell.length_a   1.000
_cell.length_b   1.000
_cell.length_c   1.000
_cell.angle_alpha   90.00
_cell.angle_beta   90.00
_cell.angle_gamma   90.00
#
_symmetry.space_group_name_H-M   'P 1'
#
loop_
_entity.id
_entity.type
_entity.pdbx_description
1 polymer ?
#
loop_
_entity_poly.entity_id
_entity_poly.type
_entity_poly.pdbx_seq_one_letter_code
_entity_poly.pdbx_strand_id
1 'polypeptide(L)'
;MGYGDIFLTVLGGGQEIGANSYLLEWGKHNIILDAGLDPRSSGYGALPSLDVLYNKKIHAIIITHAHLDHIGSLPIIFANYLYLGAKIFITKPNVKLIPHMLMESVKGIERDLIPEDDRYYYHQLFDRDVLKHVKKSFSAHEYNTSFEVCPGINAQFFPAGHILGSAGIVLSDDNYVFVYTGDINNKDQTIHSGCQLPNLNHVDTLLIESTHGSSSVGPEFDHEAERVRFAQEIQKTVERGGHTLIPCFGFGRTQDIVVMLSEMKKEGLISQDVPVYYHFGVTAGVNRIYNMFPNHIKNKKDADIDSLCTGFNGYGDNGSFKSVVDSYPEPSIFVLTSGMLARGTPAAHVAKELVKSDKHGIFFVGYAAPGELGYELINVQPGQSVCFDIEQQH
;
A
#
# COMPACT_ATOMS: atom_id res chain seq x y z
N MET A 1 -29.79 12.55 -28.23
CA MET A 1 -30.08 12.05 -26.87
C MET A 1 -29.44 13.05 -25.94
N GLY A 2 -30.20 13.66 -25.01
CA GLY A 2 -29.65 14.66 -24.08
C GLY A 2 -28.55 14.01 -23.27
N TYR A 3 -27.47 14.73 -23.09
CA TYR A 3 -26.31 14.32 -22.27
C TYR A 3 -26.82 14.10 -20.85
N GLY A 4 -26.68 12.87 -20.35
CA GLY A 4 -27.03 12.58 -18.97
C GLY A 4 -26.08 13.35 -18.07
N ASP A 5 -26.62 13.95 -16.99
CA ASP A 5 -25.83 14.60 -15.98
C ASP A 5 -24.76 13.64 -15.42
N ILE A 6 -23.60 14.17 -15.10
CA ILE A 6 -22.51 13.42 -14.45
C ILE A 6 -22.47 13.87 -12.99
N PHE A 7 -22.60 12.91 -12.08
CA PHE A 7 -22.52 13.15 -10.64
C PHE A 7 -21.40 12.32 -10.02
N LEU A 8 -20.66 12.95 -9.12
CA LEU A 8 -19.66 12.29 -8.28
C LEU A 8 -20.12 12.33 -6.83
N THR A 9 -20.28 11.15 -6.23
CA THR A 9 -20.58 11.01 -4.81
C THR A 9 -19.38 10.37 -4.11
N VAL A 10 -18.88 11.05 -3.08
CA VAL A 10 -17.80 10.52 -2.23
C VAL A 10 -18.42 9.55 -1.24
N LEU A 11 -18.02 8.29 -1.29
CA LEU A 11 -18.44 7.24 -0.36
C LEU A 11 -17.48 7.12 0.82
N GLY A 12 -16.20 7.41 0.60
CA GLY A 12 -15.13 7.44 1.59
C GLY A 12 -13.87 8.07 1.03
N GLY A 13 -12.90 8.41 1.88
CA GLY A 13 -11.60 8.98 1.49
C GLY A 13 -11.63 10.47 1.09
N GLY A 14 -12.76 11.17 1.21
CA GLY A 14 -12.88 12.55 0.72
C GLY A 14 -12.23 13.63 1.59
N GLN A 15 -12.09 13.40 2.88
CA GLN A 15 -11.47 14.31 3.84
C GLN A 15 -10.56 13.60 4.84
N GLU A 16 -10.19 12.38 4.52
CA GLU A 16 -9.43 11.49 5.39
C GLU A 16 -8.62 10.49 4.57
N ILE A 17 -7.70 9.78 5.21
CA ILE A 17 -6.99 8.65 4.62
C ILE A 17 -7.78 7.38 4.90
N GLY A 18 -8.04 6.57 3.88
CA GLY A 18 -8.70 5.29 3.98
C GLY A 18 -10.11 5.26 3.42
N ALA A 19 -10.66 4.06 3.25
CA ALA A 19 -11.96 3.77 2.65
C ALA A 19 -12.19 4.47 1.29
N ASN A 20 -11.12 4.70 0.51
CA ASN A 20 -11.21 5.38 -0.78
C ASN A 20 -12.24 4.68 -1.67
N SER A 21 -13.35 5.37 -1.95
CA SER A 21 -14.42 4.86 -2.79
C SER A 21 -15.30 6.00 -3.27
N TYR A 22 -15.55 6.03 -4.57
CA TYR A 22 -16.32 7.10 -5.20
C TYR A 22 -17.33 6.51 -6.16
N LEU A 23 -18.58 6.97 -6.10
CA LEU A 23 -19.61 6.61 -7.08
C LEU A 23 -19.65 7.70 -8.15
N LEU A 24 -19.34 7.32 -9.38
CA LEU A 24 -19.50 8.14 -10.57
C LEU A 24 -20.74 7.69 -11.32
N GLU A 25 -21.77 8.54 -11.31
CA GLU A 25 -22.99 8.36 -12.08
C GLU A 25 -22.84 9.09 -13.43
N TRP A 26 -22.78 8.35 -14.52
CA TRP A 26 -22.58 8.88 -15.87
C TRP A 26 -23.76 8.48 -16.77
N GLY A 27 -24.72 9.38 -16.90
CA GLY A 27 -25.99 9.08 -17.55
C GLY A 27 -26.73 7.94 -16.83
N LYS A 28 -26.87 6.80 -17.48
CA LYS A 28 -27.52 5.60 -16.91
C LYS A 28 -26.54 4.63 -16.23
N HIS A 29 -25.26 4.94 -16.25
CA HIS A 29 -24.20 4.04 -15.75
C HIS A 29 -23.70 4.48 -14.39
N ASN A 30 -23.58 3.53 -13.47
CA ASN A 30 -22.98 3.71 -12.15
C ASN A 30 -21.62 3.00 -12.15
N ILE A 31 -20.56 3.74 -11.93
CA ILE A 31 -19.18 3.27 -11.90
C ILE A 31 -18.61 3.54 -10.52
N ILE A 32 -18.02 2.54 -9.89
CA ILE A 32 -17.28 2.72 -8.64
C ILE A 32 -15.79 2.92 -8.97
N LEU A 33 -15.20 3.96 -8.40
CA LEU A 33 -13.78 4.23 -8.45
C LEU A 33 -13.20 3.87 -7.08
N ASP A 34 -12.38 2.85 -7.00
CA ASP A 34 -11.84 2.19 -5.82
C ASP A 34 -12.90 1.66 -4.83
N ALA A 35 -12.50 0.76 -3.96
CA ALA A 35 -13.35 0.03 -3.03
C ALA A 35 -12.58 -0.25 -1.73
N GLY A 36 -12.21 0.80 -1.01
CA GLY A 36 -11.29 0.78 0.11
C GLY A 36 -11.92 0.40 1.45
N LEU A 37 -11.04 0.13 2.43
CA LEU A 37 -11.34 0.09 3.86
C LEU A 37 -10.55 1.19 4.58
N ASP A 38 -11.10 1.73 5.67
CA ASP A 38 -10.35 2.61 6.57
C ASP A 38 -9.47 1.77 7.50
N PRO A 39 -8.13 1.85 7.38
CA PRO A 39 -7.21 1.07 8.20
C PRO A 39 -7.17 1.50 9.68
N ARG A 40 -7.80 2.63 10.04
CA ARG A 40 -7.86 3.18 11.40
C ARG A 40 -9.11 2.72 12.15
N SER A 41 -10.06 2.15 11.43
CA SER A 41 -11.34 1.70 11.96
C SER A 41 -11.48 0.19 11.87
N SER A 42 -12.41 -0.39 12.62
CA SER A 42 -12.75 -1.80 12.58
C SER A 42 -14.22 -2.03 12.29
N GLY A 43 -14.57 -3.26 11.92
CA GLY A 43 -15.94 -3.65 11.68
C GLY A 43 -16.60 -2.85 10.57
N TYR A 44 -17.88 -2.56 10.73
CA TYR A 44 -18.67 -1.79 9.77
C TYR A 44 -18.20 -0.32 9.63
N GLY A 45 -17.55 0.21 10.67
CA GLY A 45 -16.99 1.57 10.65
C GLY A 45 -15.80 1.72 9.70
N ALA A 46 -15.19 0.63 9.27
CA ALA A 46 -14.09 0.64 8.30
C ALA A 46 -14.59 0.71 6.84
N LEU A 47 -15.89 0.49 6.58
CA LEU A 47 -16.45 0.54 5.22
C LEU A 47 -16.70 1.97 4.75
N PRO A 48 -16.64 2.22 3.44
CA PRO A 48 -17.23 3.42 2.86
C PRO A 48 -18.77 3.42 3.07
N SER A 49 -19.42 4.54 2.81
CA SER A 49 -20.88 4.71 2.93
C SER A 49 -21.64 3.91 1.86
N LEU A 50 -21.76 2.60 2.05
CA LEU A 50 -22.37 1.68 1.09
C LEU A 50 -23.90 1.78 1.03
N ASP A 51 -24.56 2.39 2.02
CA ASP A 51 -25.99 2.69 2.03
C ASP A 51 -26.42 3.54 0.83
N VAL A 52 -25.54 4.42 0.35
CA VAL A 52 -25.74 5.21 -0.87
C VAL A 52 -25.95 4.33 -2.11
N LEU A 53 -25.43 3.10 -2.10
CA LEU A 53 -25.54 2.14 -3.20
C LEU A 53 -26.86 1.35 -3.17
N TYR A 54 -27.66 1.50 -2.13
CA TYR A 54 -28.95 0.80 -2.02
C TYR A 54 -29.84 1.11 -3.24
N ASN A 55 -30.36 0.05 -3.86
CA ASN A 55 -31.13 0.12 -5.12
C ASN A 55 -30.38 0.63 -6.36
N LYS A 56 -29.05 0.86 -6.29
CA LYS A 56 -28.24 1.17 -7.47
C LYS A 56 -27.62 -0.11 -8.02
N LYS A 57 -27.62 -0.24 -9.35
CA LYS A 57 -26.91 -1.31 -10.07
C LYS A 57 -25.55 -0.77 -10.47
N ILE A 58 -24.47 -1.37 -9.96
CA ILE A 58 -23.10 -0.99 -10.33
C ILE A 58 -22.71 -1.70 -11.62
N HIS A 59 -22.41 -0.93 -12.65
CA HIS A 59 -22.12 -1.42 -13.99
C HIS A 59 -20.64 -1.73 -14.22
N ALA A 60 -19.76 -1.04 -13.47
CA ALA A 60 -18.32 -1.24 -13.50
C ALA A 60 -17.68 -0.85 -12.17
N ILE A 61 -16.57 -1.49 -11.85
CA ILE A 61 -15.66 -1.06 -10.78
C ILE A 61 -14.30 -0.82 -11.43
N ILE A 62 -13.63 0.27 -11.08
CA ILE A 62 -12.29 0.59 -11.55
C ILE A 62 -11.39 0.67 -10.32
N ILE A 63 -10.32 -0.10 -10.29
CA ILE A 63 -9.37 -0.14 -9.19
C ILE A 63 -8.03 0.45 -9.64
N THR A 64 -7.58 1.47 -8.92
CA THR A 64 -6.33 2.17 -9.21
C THR A 64 -5.12 1.37 -8.80
N HIS A 65 -5.11 0.77 -7.61
CA HIS A 65 -4.01 -0.06 -7.11
C HIS A 65 -4.46 -0.98 -5.96
N ALA A 66 -3.56 -1.81 -5.45
CA ALA A 66 -3.93 -2.91 -4.56
C ALA A 66 -3.62 -2.68 -3.07
N HIS A 67 -3.53 -1.43 -2.58
CA HIS A 67 -3.57 -1.16 -1.14
C HIS A 67 -4.97 -1.39 -0.58
N LEU A 68 -5.09 -1.78 0.70
CA LEU A 68 -6.37 -2.15 1.32
C LEU A 68 -7.35 -0.98 1.44
N ASP A 69 -6.85 0.21 1.57
CA ASP A 69 -7.65 1.44 1.57
C ASP A 69 -8.20 1.82 0.18
N HIS A 70 -7.88 1.01 -0.87
CA HIS A 70 -8.44 1.08 -2.23
C HIS A 70 -9.15 -0.20 -2.69
N ILE A 71 -8.94 -1.35 -2.02
CA ILE A 71 -9.54 -2.63 -2.43
C ILE A 71 -10.28 -3.37 -1.31
N GLY A 72 -10.15 -2.95 -0.06
CA GLY A 72 -10.55 -3.77 1.07
C GLY A 72 -12.06 -4.04 1.14
N SER A 73 -12.93 -3.14 0.67
CA SER A 73 -14.38 -3.37 0.58
C SER A 73 -14.84 -3.99 -0.75
N LEU A 74 -13.91 -4.25 -1.69
CA LEU A 74 -14.24 -4.82 -3.01
C LEU A 74 -15.07 -6.11 -2.94
N PRO A 75 -14.80 -7.08 -2.03
CA PRO A 75 -15.62 -8.29 -1.93
C PRO A 75 -17.08 -8.01 -1.56
N ILE A 76 -17.33 -7.06 -0.66
CA ILE A 76 -18.70 -6.65 -0.28
C ILE A 76 -19.41 -5.96 -1.43
N ILE A 77 -18.76 -4.98 -2.06
CA ILE A 77 -19.36 -4.26 -3.19
C ILE A 77 -19.67 -5.23 -4.33
N PHE A 78 -18.75 -6.15 -4.61
CA PHE A 78 -18.93 -7.19 -5.62
C PHE A 78 -20.14 -8.08 -5.32
N ALA A 79 -20.23 -8.61 -4.09
CA ALA A 79 -21.26 -9.58 -3.73
C ALA A 79 -22.68 -8.97 -3.69
N ASN A 80 -22.81 -7.70 -3.29
CA ASN A 80 -24.11 -7.11 -2.99
C ASN A 80 -24.62 -6.14 -4.07
N TYR A 81 -23.76 -5.52 -4.86
CA TYR A 81 -24.14 -4.40 -5.71
C TYR A 81 -23.75 -4.55 -7.18
N LEU A 82 -22.82 -5.45 -7.50
CA LEU A 82 -22.33 -5.56 -8.89
C LEU A 82 -23.42 -6.15 -9.79
N TYR A 83 -23.74 -5.45 -10.90
CA TYR A 83 -24.66 -5.93 -11.90
C TYR A 83 -24.14 -7.18 -12.60
N LEU A 84 -25.02 -8.14 -12.91
CA LEU A 84 -24.64 -9.38 -13.57
C LEU A 84 -23.91 -9.10 -14.91
N GLY A 85 -22.69 -9.59 -15.02
CA GLY A 85 -21.83 -9.38 -16.18
C GLY A 85 -20.95 -8.12 -16.14
N ALA A 86 -21.11 -7.26 -15.14
CA ALA A 86 -20.21 -6.13 -14.94
C ALA A 86 -18.77 -6.58 -14.66
N LYS A 87 -17.81 -5.72 -15.02
CA LYS A 87 -16.37 -6.01 -14.90
C LYS A 87 -15.70 -5.15 -13.84
N ILE A 88 -14.60 -5.67 -13.32
CA ILE A 88 -13.66 -4.94 -12.48
C ILE A 88 -12.44 -4.64 -13.35
N PHE A 89 -12.27 -3.36 -13.70
CA PHE A 89 -11.19 -2.88 -14.56
C PHE A 89 -9.94 -2.59 -13.73
N ILE A 90 -8.82 -3.17 -14.13
CA ILE A 90 -7.55 -3.12 -13.38
C ILE A 90 -6.36 -3.11 -14.33
N THR A 91 -5.19 -2.75 -13.83
CA THR A 91 -3.94 -2.95 -14.57
C THR A 91 -3.47 -4.40 -14.51
N LYS A 92 -2.59 -4.81 -15.42
CA LYS A 92 -2.06 -6.19 -15.52
C LYS A 92 -1.45 -6.72 -14.21
N PRO A 93 -0.59 -5.97 -13.47
CA PRO A 93 -0.04 -6.47 -12.21
C PRO A 93 -1.11 -6.74 -11.15
N ASN A 94 -2.19 -5.96 -11.15
CA ASN A 94 -3.27 -6.07 -10.18
C ASN A 94 -4.06 -7.39 -10.28
N VAL A 95 -3.97 -8.11 -11.39
CA VAL A 95 -4.53 -9.49 -11.52
C VAL A 95 -3.94 -10.44 -10.46
N LYS A 96 -2.67 -10.20 -10.06
CA LYS A 96 -1.97 -10.98 -9.04
C LYS A 96 -1.97 -10.29 -7.67
N LEU A 97 -1.80 -8.95 -7.65
CA LEU A 97 -1.69 -8.18 -6.43
C LEU A 97 -3.00 -8.15 -5.63
N ILE A 98 -4.13 -7.83 -6.25
CA ILE A 98 -5.43 -7.75 -5.55
C ILE A 98 -5.78 -9.06 -4.83
N PRO A 99 -5.78 -10.24 -5.50
CA PRO A 99 -6.07 -11.50 -4.81
C PRO A 99 -5.07 -11.83 -3.70
N HIS A 100 -3.78 -11.46 -3.88
CA HIS A 100 -2.76 -11.68 -2.86
C HIS A 100 -3.03 -10.83 -1.62
N MET A 101 -3.26 -9.53 -1.79
CA MET A 101 -3.51 -8.61 -0.68
C MET A 101 -4.78 -8.94 0.08
N LEU A 102 -5.89 -9.23 -0.61
CA LEU A 102 -7.14 -9.65 0.01
C LEU A 102 -7.00 -11.00 0.74
N MET A 103 -6.24 -11.96 0.20
CA MET A 103 -6.00 -13.25 0.84
C MET A 103 -5.12 -13.13 2.10
N GLU A 104 -4.16 -12.21 2.13
CA GLU A 104 -3.37 -11.94 3.35
C GLU A 104 -4.24 -11.34 4.46
N SER A 105 -5.25 -10.53 4.12
CA SER A 105 -6.25 -10.06 5.08
C SER A 105 -7.07 -11.21 5.66
N VAL A 106 -7.50 -12.18 4.83
CA VAL A 106 -8.17 -13.42 5.31
C VAL A 106 -7.31 -14.19 6.32
N LYS A 107 -6.02 -14.36 6.02
CA LYS A 107 -5.10 -15.04 6.95
C LYS A 107 -4.92 -14.29 8.28
N GLY A 108 -4.98 -12.96 8.26
CA GLY A 108 -4.98 -12.15 9.47
C GLY A 108 -6.19 -12.46 10.35
N ILE A 109 -7.38 -12.59 9.75
CA ILE A 109 -8.62 -12.98 10.42
C ILE A 109 -8.53 -14.39 11.02
N GLU A 110 -8.06 -15.36 10.23
CA GLU A 110 -7.92 -16.76 10.65
C GLU A 110 -6.90 -16.93 11.80
N ARG A 111 -5.97 -16.00 12.00
CA ARG A 111 -4.95 -16.02 13.07
C ARG A 111 -5.38 -15.35 14.37
N ASP A 112 -6.65 -15.08 14.55
CA ASP A 112 -7.18 -14.42 15.75
C ASP A 112 -6.61 -12.99 16.01
N LEU A 113 -6.10 -12.33 14.99
CA LEU A 113 -5.60 -10.96 15.08
C LEU A 113 -6.73 -9.92 15.11
N ILE A 114 -7.99 -10.36 15.00
CA ILE A 114 -9.18 -9.50 14.95
C ILE A 114 -10.05 -9.79 16.18
N PRO A 115 -10.58 -8.76 16.85
CA PRO A 115 -11.51 -8.92 17.96
C PRO A 115 -12.68 -9.84 17.60
N GLU A 116 -13.15 -10.66 18.57
CA GLU A 116 -14.18 -11.68 18.34
C GLU A 116 -15.48 -11.08 17.80
N ASP A 117 -15.86 -9.90 18.28
CA ASP A 117 -17.06 -9.17 17.84
C ASP A 117 -16.99 -8.74 16.36
N ASP A 118 -15.79 -8.51 15.85
CA ASP A 118 -15.55 -8.09 14.46
C ASP A 118 -15.37 -9.28 13.50
N ARG A 119 -15.09 -10.49 13.99
CA ARG A 119 -14.82 -11.69 13.17
C ARG A 119 -15.94 -12.05 12.22
N TYR A 120 -17.19 -12.01 12.67
CA TYR A 120 -18.35 -12.31 11.83
C TYR A 120 -18.43 -11.39 10.61
N TYR A 121 -18.17 -10.10 10.84
CA TYR A 121 -18.14 -9.10 9.80
C TYR A 121 -16.99 -9.34 8.80
N TYR A 122 -15.78 -9.59 9.29
CA TYR A 122 -14.63 -9.85 8.43
C TYR A 122 -14.77 -11.17 7.65
N HIS A 123 -15.41 -12.19 8.20
CA HIS A 123 -15.72 -13.42 7.45
C HIS A 123 -16.63 -13.16 6.26
N GLN A 124 -17.60 -12.24 6.38
CA GLN A 124 -18.43 -11.84 5.23
C GLN A 124 -17.65 -11.06 4.19
N LEU A 125 -16.73 -10.17 4.62
CA LEU A 125 -15.88 -9.37 3.74
C LEU A 125 -14.94 -10.21 2.90
N PHE A 126 -14.35 -11.21 3.52
CA PHE A 126 -13.23 -11.94 2.94
C PHE A 126 -13.51 -13.41 2.69
N ASP A 127 -14.77 -13.76 2.37
CA ASP A 127 -15.13 -15.11 1.94
C ASP A 127 -14.31 -15.54 0.73
N ARG A 128 -13.60 -16.67 0.87
CA ARG A 128 -12.71 -17.22 -0.18
C ARG A 128 -13.44 -17.51 -1.48
N ASP A 129 -14.73 -17.87 -1.44
CA ASP A 129 -15.51 -18.13 -2.64
C ASP A 129 -15.91 -16.83 -3.34
N VAL A 130 -16.23 -15.77 -2.60
CA VAL A 130 -16.41 -14.42 -3.14
C VAL A 130 -15.12 -13.95 -3.84
N LEU A 131 -13.95 -14.14 -3.21
CA LEU A 131 -12.66 -13.76 -3.81
C LEU A 131 -12.38 -14.48 -5.13
N LYS A 132 -12.79 -15.76 -5.27
CA LYS A 132 -12.68 -16.48 -6.55
C LYS A 132 -13.55 -15.86 -7.64
N HIS A 133 -14.75 -15.39 -7.30
CA HIS A 133 -15.66 -14.74 -8.24
C HIS A 133 -15.20 -13.33 -8.61
N VAL A 134 -14.71 -12.55 -7.64
CA VAL A 134 -14.05 -11.25 -7.88
C VAL A 134 -12.97 -11.39 -8.95
N LYS A 135 -12.06 -12.38 -8.79
CA LYS A 135 -10.98 -12.63 -9.76
C LYS A 135 -11.48 -12.99 -11.16
N LYS A 136 -12.61 -13.68 -11.31
CA LYS A 136 -13.20 -14.02 -12.61
C LYS A 136 -13.79 -12.80 -13.32
N SER A 137 -14.11 -11.73 -12.59
CA SER A 137 -14.70 -10.51 -13.13
C SER A 137 -13.65 -9.48 -13.57
N PHE A 138 -12.35 -9.77 -13.39
CA PHE A 138 -11.29 -8.87 -13.81
C PHE A 138 -11.23 -8.68 -15.32
N SER A 139 -11.14 -7.41 -15.73
CA SER A 139 -10.76 -6.95 -17.06
C SER A 139 -9.45 -6.18 -16.93
N ALA A 140 -8.35 -6.82 -17.34
CA ALA A 140 -7.01 -6.29 -17.11
C ALA A 140 -6.44 -5.62 -18.36
N HIS A 141 -5.96 -4.39 -18.21
CA HIS A 141 -5.48 -3.55 -19.31
C HIS A 141 -4.04 -3.08 -19.07
N GLU A 142 -3.33 -2.81 -20.16
CA GLU A 142 -2.02 -2.14 -20.11
C GLU A 142 -2.20 -0.63 -19.95
N TYR A 143 -1.16 0.04 -19.45
CA TYR A 143 -1.13 1.50 -19.45
C TYR A 143 -1.21 2.05 -20.89
N ASN A 144 -1.78 3.23 -21.01
CA ASN A 144 -1.88 3.98 -22.26
C ASN A 144 -2.62 3.25 -23.40
N THR A 145 -3.48 2.30 -23.04
CA THR A 145 -4.35 1.57 -23.98
C THR A 145 -5.80 1.93 -23.71
N SER A 146 -6.53 2.35 -24.73
CA SER A 146 -7.96 2.66 -24.60
C SER A 146 -8.80 1.39 -24.55
N PHE A 147 -9.85 1.39 -23.73
CA PHE A 147 -10.85 0.34 -23.61
C PHE A 147 -12.21 0.94 -23.22
N GLU A 148 -13.28 0.21 -23.53
CA GLU A 148 -14.64 0.63 -23.15
C GLU A 148 -14.99 0.06 -21.76
N VAL A 149 -15.45 0.93 -20.85
CA VAL A 149 -15.92 0.56 -19.50
C VAL A 149 -17.40 0.25 -19.48
N CYS A 150 -18.18 1.14 -20.08
CA CYS A 150 -19.61 1.01 -20.33
C CYS A 150 -19.92 1.51 -21.73
N PRO A 151 -21.03 1.12 -22.34
CA PRO A 151 -21.37 1.56 -23.70
C PRO A 151 -21.29 3.09 -23.86
N GLY A 152 -20.35 3.55 -24.70
CA GLY A 152 -20.08 4.97 -24.96
C GLY A 152 -19.14 5.64 -23.98
N ILE A 153 -18.63 4.96 -22.96
CA ILE A 153 -17.65 5.50 -21.99
C ILE A 153 -16.33 4.74 -22.18
N ASN A 154 -15.33 5.44 -22.71
CA ASN A 154 -13.98 4.93 -22.91
C ASN A 154 -13.10 5.27 -21.70
N ALA A 155 -12.08 4.45 -21.49
CA ALA A 155 -11.11 4.62 -20.42
C ALA A 155 -9.69 4.36 -20.88
N GLN A 156 -8.73 4.93 -20.15
CA GLN A 156 -7.30 4.68 -20.33
C GLN A 156 -6.59 4.81 -18.99
N PHE A 157 -5.90 3.75 -18.58
CA PHE A 157 -4.99 3.81 -17.43
C PHE A 157 -3.69 4.52 -17.79
N PHE A 158 -3.15 5.32 -16.86
CA PHE A 158 -1.81 5.88 -16.94
C PHE A 158 -1.00 5.54 -15.68
N PRO A 159 0.34 5.41 -15.76
CA PRO A 159 1.17 5.11 -14.61
C PRO A 159 1.05 6.19 -13.54
N ALA A 160 0.67 5.82 -12.32
CA ALA A 160 0.54 6.75 -11.18
C ALA A 160 1.86 6.96 -10.42
N GLY A 161 2.85 6.08 -10.59
CA GLY A 161 4.17 6.20 -9.97
C GLY A 161 4.21 5.83 -8.49
N HIS A 162 3.11 5.34 -7.92
CA HIS A 162 3.00 5.07 -6.48
C HIS A 162 3.59 3.71 -6.09
N ILE A 163 3.07 2.61 -6.64
CA ILE A 163 3.53 1.23 -6.41
C ILE A 163 3.36 0.39 -7.69
N LEU A 164 3.82 -0.86 -7.68
CA LEU A 164 3.62 -1.78 -8.81
C LEU A 164 2.13 -1.89 -9.17
N GLY A 165 1.82 -1.62 -10.42
CA GLY A 165 0.45 -1.71 -10.94
C GLY A 165 -0.44 -0.51 -10.62
N SER A 166 0.05 0.51 -9.90
CA SER A 166 -0.72 1.72 -9.62
C SER A 166 -1.01 2.52 -10.87
N ALA A 167 -2.24 3.01 -10.99
CA ALA A 167 -2.71 3.76 -12.14
C ALA A 167 -3.64 4.90 -11.73
N GLY A 168 -3.51 6.04 -12.41
CA GLY A 168 -4.64 6.92 -12.57
C GLY A 168 -5.45 6.49 -13.81
N ILE A 169 -6.66 7.03 -13.95
CA ILE A 169 -7.55 6.73 -15.06
C ILE A 169 -8.14 7.99 -15.69
N VAL A 170 -8.18 7.99 -17.01
CA VAL A 170 -8.98 8.92 -17.81
C VAL A 170 -10.24 8.19 -18.24
N LEU A 171 -11.40 8.77 -17.99
CA LEU A 171 -12.69 8.34 -18.51
C LEU A 171 -13.22 9.41 -19.45
N SER A 172 -13.76 9.03 -20.59
CA SER A 172 -14.27 10.00 -21.56
C SER A 172 -15.43 9.45 -22.39
N ASP A 173 -16.31 10.33 -22.78
CA ASP A 173 -17.21 10.16 -23.93
C ASP A 173 -16.92 11.25 -24.98
N ASP A 174 -17.81 11.45 -25.92
CA ASP A 174 -17.62 12.45 -26.99
C ASP A 174 -17.57 13.90 -26.48
N ASN A 175 -17.97 14.17 -25.23
CA ASN A 175 -18.19 15.52 -24.72
C ASN A 175 -17.57 15.82 -23.36
N TYR A 176 -17.09 14.81 -22.63
CA TYR A 176 -16.64 14.98 -21.26
C TYR A 176 -15.41 14.13 -20.98
N VAL A 177 -14.46 14.74 -20.29
CA VAL A 177 -13.21 14.08 -19.83
C VAL A 177 -13.11 14.19 -18.32
N PHE A 178 -13.15 13.04 -17.66
CA PHE A 178 -12.97 12.89 -16.23
C PHE A 178 -11.63 12.19 -15.96
N VAL A 179 -10.85 12.73 -15.02
CA VAL A 179 -9.58 12.12 -14.59
C VAL A 179 -9.64 11.82 -13.10
N TYR A 180 -9.28 10.60 -12.72
CA TYR A 180 -9.05 10.20 -11.34
C TYR A 180 -7.62 9.70 -11.19
N THR A 181 -6.88 10.28 -10.25
CA THR A 181 -5.46 9.97 -10.09
C THR A 181 -5.21 8.69 -9.30
N GLY A 182 -6.14 8.28 -8.41
CA GLY A 182 -5.78 7.41 -7.31
C GLY A 182 -4.64 8.05 -6.51
N ASP A 183 -3.82 7.24 -5.87
CA ASP A 183 -2.59 7.71 -5.23
C ASP A 183 -1.49 7.89 -6.27
N ILE A 184 -0.90 9.10 -6.32
CA ILE A 184 0.14 9.46 -7.29
C ILE A 184 1.45 9.82 -6.61
N ASN A 185 2.55 9.59 -7.31
CA ASN A 185 3.85 10.12 -6.97
C ASN A 185 4.48 10.76 -8.22
N ASN A 186 4.68 12.06 -8.18
CA ASN A 186 5.21 12.82 -9.32
C ASN A 186 6.73 12.70 -9.50
N LYS A 187 7.45 12.17 -8.50
CA LYS A 187 8.90 12.00 -8.54
C LYS A 187 9.25 10.51 -8.71
N ASP A 188 10.39 10.28 -9.33
CA ASP A 188 10.97 8.95 -9.38
C ASP A 188 11.27 8.44 -7.97
N GLN A 189 10.83 7.24 -7.69
CA GLN A 189 11.31 6.43 -6.57
C GLN A 189 12.50 5.59 -7.03
N THR A 190 13.09 4.79 -6.16
CA THR A 190 14.19 3.91 -6.58
C THR A 190 13.71 2.88 -7.59
N ILE A 191 12.60 2.21 -7.30
CA ILE A 191 12.08 1.11 -8.12
C ILE A 191 11.03 1.53 -9.15
N HIS A 192 10.31 2.64 -8.93
CA HIS A 192 9.25 3.12 -9.81
C HIS A 192 9.58 4.50 -10.41
N SER A 193 9.25 4.68 -11.68
CA SER A 193 9.20 6.02 -12.29
C SER A 193 8.03 6.82 -11.72
N GLY A 194 8.17 8.13 -11.65
CA GLY A 194 7.09 9.02 -11.26
C GLY A 194 5.87 8.93 -12.20
N CYS A 195 4.79 9.55 -11.78
CA CYS A 195 3.54 9.60 -12.53
C CYS A 195 3.77 10.12 -13.96
N GLN A 196 3.15 9.43 -14.93
CA GLN A 196 3.20 9.78 -16.34
C GLN A 196 1.81 10.24 -16.80
N LEU A 197 1.51 11.50 -16.56
CA LEU A 197 0.23 12.09 -16.95
C LEU A 197 0.03 11.99 -18.46
N PRO A 198 -1.17 11.61 -18.94
CA PRO A 198 -1.47 11.60 -20.35
C PRO A 198 -1.54 13.03 -20.90
N ASN A 199 -1.17 13.20 -22.17
CA ASN A 199 -1.31 14.50 -22.85
C ASN A 199 -2.79 14.69 -23.26
N LEU A 200 -3.55 15.44 -22.47
CA LEU A 200 -4.94 15.75 -22.71
C LEU A 200 -5.10 17.23 -23.12
N ASN A 201 -5.94 17.49 -24.13
CA ASN A 201 -6.22 18.84 -24.58
C ASN A 201 -7.02 19.66 -23.54
N HIS A 202 -7.91 18.97 -22.80
CA HIS A 202 -8.67 19.53 -21.71
C HIS A 202 -9.12 18.41 -20.74
N VAL A 203 -9.51 18.80 -19.54
CA VAL A 203 -10.12 17.95 -18.51
C VAL A 203 -11.28 18.73 -17.92
N ASP A 204 -12.47 18.15 -17.93
CA ASP A 204 -13.67 18.77 -17.37
C ASP A 204 -13.73 18.58 -15.84
N THR A 205 -13.35 17.41 -15.36
CA THR A 205 -13.23 17.13 -13.92
C THR A 205 -11.95 16.38 -13.61
N LEU A 206 -11.25 16.84 -12.59
CA LEU A 206 -10.08 16.17 -11.99
C LEU A 206 -10.39 15.81 -10.54
N LEU A 207 -10.40 14.50 -10.24
CA LEU A 207 -10.38 13.97 -8.88
C LEU A 207 -8.95 13.59 -8.53
N ILE A 208 -8.33 14.34 -7.61
CA ILE A 208 -6.92 14.20 -7.25
C ILE A 208 -6.77 14.00 -5.74
N GLU A 209 -5.83 13.12 -5.34
CA GLU A 209 -5.44 12.98 -3.95
C GLU A 209 -4.72 14.25 -3.44
N SER A 210 -4.73 14.45 -2.13
CA SER A 210 -4.09 15.60 -1.50
C SER A 210 -3.36 15.25 -0.20
N THR A 211 -2.85 14.03 -0.09
CA THR A 211 -2.13 13.50 1.09
C THR A 211 -1.01 14.44 1.56
N HIS A 212 -0.28 15.01 0.62
CA HIS A 212 0.78 15.97 0.88
C HIS A 212 0.37 17.42 0.58
N GLY A 213 -0.90 17.71 0.41
CA GLY A 213 -1.39 19.04 0.02
C GLY A 213 -1.08 20.16 1.02
N SER A 214 -0.92 19.81 2.30
CA SER A 214 -0.50 20.75 3.36
C SER A 214 0.96 20.56 3.82
N SER A 215 1.75 19.74 3.11
CA SER A 215 3.13 19.46 3.49
C SER A 215 4.00 20.72 3.41
N SER A 216 4.80 20.95 4.46
CA SER A 216 5.85 21.97 4.47
C SER A 216 7.09 21.61 3.63
N VAL A 217 7.14 20.36 3.13
CA VAL A 217 8.23 19.92 2.25
C VAL A 217 8.01 20.54 0.88
N GLY A 218 8.74 21.61 0.60
CA GLY A 218 8.66 22.35 -0.67
C GLY A 218 9.24 21.58 -1.86
N PRO A 219 9.03 22.08 -3.08
CA PRO A 219 9.57 21.48 -4.30
C PRO A 219 11.12 21.45 -4.33
N GLU A 220 11.77 22.20 -3.47
CA GLU A 220 13.24 22.30 -3.33
C GLU A 220 13.83 21.17 -2.46
N PHE A 221 13.01 20.24 -1.92
CA PHE A 221 13.52 19.11 -1.14
C PHE A 221 14.44 18.24 -2.00
N ASP A 222 15.71 18.17 -1.58
CA ASP A 222 16.75 17.40 -2.27
C ASP A 222 16.70 15.94 -1.82
N HIS A 223 16.03 15.12 -2.63
CA HIS A 223 15.89 13.70 -2.36
C HIS A 223 17.23 12.96 -2.37
N GLU A 224 18.20 13.37 -3.21
CA GLU A 224 19.50 12.71 -3.26
C GLU A 224 20.35 13.04 -2.03
N ALA A 225 20.33 14.31 -1.59
CA ALA A 225 20.98 14.70 -0.35
C ALA A 225 20.41 13.93 0.86
N GLU A 226 19.08 13.76 0.92
CA GLU A 226 18.42 12.99 1.99
C GLU A 226 18.74 11.49 1.90
N ARG A 227 18.81 10.92 0.70
CA ARG A 227 19.24 9.55 0.45
C ARG A 227 20.67 9.30 0.97
N VAL A 228 21.59 10.22 0.66
CA VAL A 228 22.98 10.16 1.14
C VAL A 228 23.03 10.30 2.66
N ARG A 229 22.29 11.24 3.25
CA ARG A 229 22.20 11.40 4.70
C ARG A 229 21.69 10.12 5.37
N PHE A 230 20.63 9.51 4.83
CA PHE A 230 20.07 8.25 5.32
C PHE A 230 21.11 7.12 5.29
N ALA A 231 21.85 6.99 4.18
CA ALA A 231 22.94 6.00 4.07
C ALA A 231 24.02 6.23 5.13
N GLN A 232 24.43 7.49 5.34
CA GLN A 232 25.45 7.86 6.34
C GLN A 232 25.01 7.50 7.77
N GLU A 233 23.75 7.73 8.13
CA GLU A 233 23.25 7.38 9.46
C GLU A 233 23.16 5.86 9.67
N ILE A 234 22.79 5.10 8.62
CA ILE A 234 22.87 3.64 8.65
C ILE A 234 24.33 3.20 8.81
N GLN A 235 25.28 3.77 8.03
CA GLN A 235 26.69 3.42 8.08
C GLN A 235 27.29 3.71 9.47
N LYS A 236 26.96 4.82 10.10
CA LYS A 236 27.36 5.10 11.50
C LYS A 236 26.85 4.04 12.47
N THR A 237 25.63 3.52 12.26
CA THR A 237 25.07 2.44 13.07
C THR A 237 25.85 1.14 12.86
N VAL A 238 26.22 0.84 11.60
CA VAL A 238 27.04 -0.30 11.22
C VAL A 238 28.45 -0.22 11.86
N GLU A 239 29.11 0.93 11.80
CA GLU A 239 30.47 1.16 12.32
C GLU A 239 30.58 0.97 13.84
N ARG A 240 29.50 1.28 14.59
CA ARG A 240 29.48 1.00 16.04
C ARG A 240 29.00 -0.44 16.38
N GLY A 241 28.85 -1.31 15.36
CA GLY A 241 28.45 -2.71 15.52
C GLY A 241 26.95 -2.88 15.82
N GLY A 242 26.12 -1.88 15.52
CA GLY A 242 24.70 -1.90 15.86
C GLY A 242 23.81 -2.45 14.74
N HIS A 243 22.68 -3.04 15.10
CA HIS A 243 21.61 -3.37 14.18
C HIS A 243 20.81 -2.12 13.76
N THR A 244 20.33 -2.16 12.54
CA THR A 244 19.43 -1.13 11.96
C THR A 244 18.05 -1.72 11.74
N LEU A 245 17.00 -1.07 12.25
CA LEU A 245 15.60 -1.37 11.90
C LEU A 245 15.02 -0.26 11.04
N ILE A 246 14.40 -0.66 9.94
CA ILE A 246 13.66 0.22 9.03
C ILE A 246 12.22 -0.31 8.95
N PRO A 247 11.28 0.26 9.74
CA PRO A 247 9.87 -0.12 9.68
C PRO A 247 9.28 0.28 8.33
N CYS A 248 8.69 -0.68 7.61
CA CYS A 248 8.15 -0.47 6.26
C CYS A 248 6.77 -1.12 6.09
N PHE A 249 5.94 -0.51 5.21
CA PHE A 249 4.77 -1.21 4.69
C PHE A 249 5.21 -2.35 3.77
N GLY A 250 4.54 -3.50 3.88
CA GLY A 250 4.95 -4.74 3.19
C GLY A 250 4.81 -4.70 1.67
N PHE A 251 3.98 -3.80 1.14
CA PHE A 251 3.79 -3.60 -0.29
C PHE A 251 4.13 -2.16 -0.70
N GLY A 252 5.05 -2.01 -1.64
CA GLY A 252 5.55 -0.76 -2.19
C GLY A 252 6.83 -0.29 -1.48
N ARG A 253 6.72 0.20 -0.24
CA ARG A 253 7.84 0.79 0.49
C ARG A 253 8.97 -0.20 0.80
N THR A 254 8.65 -1.44 1.21
CA THR A 254 9.68 -2.46 1.47
C THR A 254 10.52 -2.73 0.23
N GLN A 255 9.89 -2.88 -0.94
CA GLN A 255 10.58 -3.15 -2.20
C GLN A 255 11.50 -1.98 -2.60
N ASP A 256 11.00 -0.76 -2.48
CA ASP A 256 11.77 0.45 -2.80
C ASP A 256 13.00 0.59 -1.88
N ILE A 257 12.83 0.40 -0.58
CA ILE A 257 13.94 0.49 0.41
C ILE A 257 14.96 -0.62 0.20
N VAL A 258 14.56 -1.86 -0.09
CA VAL A 258 15.51 -2.97 -0.32
C VAL A 258 16.37 -2.70 -1.56
N VAL A 259 15.76 -2.21 -2.64
CA VAL A 259 16.51 -1.83 -3.86
C VAL A 259 17.42 -0.65 -3.57
N MET A 260 16.95 0.38 -2.87
CA MET A 260 17.74 1.55 -2.45
C MET A 260 18.98 1.13 -1.61
N LEU A 261 18.78 0.26 -0.62
CA LEU A 261 19.89 -0.28 0.19
C LEU A 261 20.91 -1.04 -0.67
N SER A 262 20.44 -1.82 -1.66
CA SER A 262 21.33 -2.52 -2.59
C SER A 262 22.16 -1.55 -3.43
N GLU A 263 21.56 -0.44 -3.91
CA GLU A 263 22.29 0.61 -4.63
C GLU A 263 23.30 1.32 -3.72
N MET A 264 22.90 1.75 -2.51
CA MET A 264 23.79 2.36 -1.52
C MET A 264 25.00 1.49 -1.19
N LYS A 265 24.82 0.18 -1.11
CA LYS A 265 25.93 -0.79 -0.91
C LYS A 265 26.85 -0.84 -2.13
N LYS A 266 26.32 -0.89 -3.35
CA LYS A 266 27.10 -0.87 -4.60
C LYS A 266 27.90 0.41 -4.76
N GLU A 267 27.36 1.54 -4.31
CA GLU A 267 28.00 2.87 -4.33
C GLU A 267 29.04 3.02 -3.20
N GLY A 268 29.11 2.09 -2.26
CA GLY A 268 30.02 2.16 -1.11
C GLY A 268 29.58 3.12 -0.01
N LEU A 269 28.34 3.58 -0.03
CA LEU A 269 27.74 4.42 1.02
C LEU A 269 27.41 3.60 2.28
N ILE A 270 27.13 2.31 2.12
CA ILE A 270 26.93 1.34 3.20
C ILE A 270 27.86 0.15 2.93
N SER A 271 28.41 -0.44 3.99
CA SER A 271 29.28 -1.62 3.90
C SER A 271 28.57 -2.78 3.17
N GLN A 272 29.27 -3.40 2.20
CA GLN A 272 28.70 -4.45 1.35
C GLN A 272 28.32 -5.72 2.11
N ASP A 273 29.09 -6.04 3.16
CA ASP A 273 28.97 -7.30 3.90
C ASP A 273 27.81 -7.32 4.91
N VAL A 274 27.17 -6.16 5.18
CA VAL A 274 26.07 -6.09 6.12
C VAL A 274 24.82 -6.77 5.54
N PRO A 275 24.29 -7.84 6.17
CA PRO A 275 23.12 -8.52 5.65
C PRO A 275 21.86 -7.67 5.80
N VAL A 276 20.95 -7.81 4.82
CA VAL A 276 19.62 -7.17 4.82
C VAL A 276 18.57 -8.25 4.96
N TYR A 277 17.71 -8.11 5.96
CA TYR A 277 16.58 -9.00 6.22
C TYR A 277 15.25 -8.31 6.00
N TYR A 278 14.28 -9.01 5.41
CA TYR A 278 12.92 -8.47 5.22
C TYR A 278 11.85 -9.38 5.85
N HIS A 279 10.71 -8.81 6.23
CA HIS A 279 9.60 -9.60 6.78
C HIS A 279 8.98 -10.51 5.71
N PHE A 280 9.01 -11.82 5.97
CA PHE A 280 8.62 -12.84 4.99
C PHE A 280 7.11 -12.81 4.63
N GLY A 281 6.22 -12.55 5.55
CA GLY A 281 4.74 -12.58 5.42
C GLY A 281 4.18 -12.13 4.05
N VAL A 282 3.37 -11.09 4.02
CA VAL A 282 2.77 -10.52 2.80
C VAL A 282 3.84 -10.12 1.77
N THR A 283 4.98 -9.63 2.24
CA THR A 283 6.07 -9.10 1.41
C THR A 283 6.66 -10.15 0.46
N ALA A 284 6.84 -11.39 0.90
CA ALA A 284 7.39 -12.46 0.05
C ALA A 284 6.49 -12.78 -1.17
N GLY A 285 5.18 -12.69 -0.99
CA GLY A 285 4.25 -12.84 -2.11
C GLY A 285 4.30 -11.65 -3.07
N VAL A 286 4.42 -10.44 -2.53
CA VAL A 286 4.58 -9.22 -3.32
C VAL A 286 5.90 -9.25 -4.11
N ASN A 287 7.03 -9.61 -3.50
CA ASN A 287 8.32 -9.71 -4.19
C ASN A 287 8.25 -10.67 -5.40
N ARG A 288 7.63 -11.84 -5.21
CA ARG A 288 7.41 -12.77 -6.34
C ARG A 288 6.57 -12.16 -7.46
N ILE A 289 5.59 -11.31 -7.11
CA ILE A 289 4.76 -10.64 -8.13
C ILE A 289 5.59 -9.56 -8.85
N TYR A 290 6.45 -8.80 -8.17
CA TYR A 290 7.40 -7.89 -8.83
C TYR A 290 8.22 -8.60 -9.89
N ASN A 291 8.74 -9.80 -9.59
CA ASN A 291 9.52 -10.61 -10.52
C ASN A 291 8.72 -11.05 -11.77
N MET A 292 7.39 -11.14 -11.67
CA MET A 292 6.51 -11.44 -12.81
C MET A 292 6.30 -10.25 -13.76
N PHE A 293 6.53 -9.01 -13.29
CA PHE A 293 6.22 -7.78 -14.03
C PHE A 293 7.42 -6.81 -14.16
N PRO A 294 8.58 -7.28 -14.64
CA PRO A 294 9.79 -6.46 -14.70
C PRO A 294 9.69 -5.25 -15.64
N ASN A 295 8.70 -5.24 -16.56
CA ASN A 295 8.46 -4.13 -17.47
C ASN A 295 7.67 -2.97 -16.84
N HIS A 296 7.14 -3.15 -15.63
CA HIS A 296 6.36 -2.15 -14.88
C HIS A 296 7.20 -1.40 -13.83
N ILE A 297 8.51 -1.60 -13.81
CA ILE A 297 9.47 -0.93 -12.92
C ILE A 297 10.58 -0.26 -13.74
N LYS A 298 11.29 0.70 -13.14
CA LYS A 298 12.35 1.48 -13.81
C LYS A 298 13.44 0.61 -14.39
N ASN A 299 13.97 -0.29 -13.58
CA ASN A 299 15.08 -1.14 -13.96
C ASN A 299 14.68 -2.61 -13.77
N LYS A 300 14.57 -3.34 -14.88
CA LYS A 300 14.15 -4.75 -14.88
C LYS A 300 14.96 -5.67 -13.95
N LYS A 301 16.23 -5.34 -13.68
CA LYS A 301 17.09 -6.10 -12.78
C LYS A 301 16.62 -6.04 -11.32
N ASP A 302 15.93 -4.97 -10.95
CA ASP A 302 15.48 -4.74 -9.58
C ASP A 302 14.16 -5.48 -9.29
N ALA A 303 13.58 -6.17 -10.27
CA ALA A 303 12.40 -7.02 -10.07
C ALA A 303 12.70 -8.23 -9.16
N ASP A 304 13.92 -8.76 -9.18
CA ASP A 304 14.36 -9.89 -8.34
C ASP A 304 14.81 -9.42 -6.95
N ILE A 305 13.85 -8.91 -6.18
CA ILE A 305 14.07 -8.32 -4.86
C ILE A 305 14.59 -9.37 -3.87
N ASP A 306 14.15 -10.62 -3.99
CA ASP A 306 14.58 -11.71 -3.11
C ASP A 306 16.08 -12.05 -3.26
N SER A 307 16.72 -11.67 -4.36
CA SER A 307 18.18 -11.78 -4.53
C SER A 307 18.97 -10.72 -3.75
N LEU A 308 18.32 -9.63 -3.32
CA LEU A 308 18.96 -8.49 -2.65
C LEU A 308 18.90 -8.57 -1.12
N CYS A 309 18.10 -9.48 -0.58
CA CYS A 309 17.82 -9.57 0.86
C CYS A 309 17.46 -11.00 1.26
N THR A 310 17.46 -11.27 2.56
CA THR A 310 17.12 -12.57 3.13
C THR A 310 15.82 -12.50 3.93
N GLY A 311 14.98 -13.53 3.83
CA GLY A 311 13.75 -13.61 4.61
C GLY A 311 14.02 -13.65 6.12
N PHE A 312 13.40 -12.74 6.87
CA PHE A 312 13.47 -12.71 8.32
C PHE A 312 12.51 -13.74 8.92
N ASN A 313 13.06 -14.67 9.70
CA ASN A 313 12.30 -15.65 10.48
C ASN A 313 12.44 -15.34 11.98
N GLY A 314 11.66 -14.38 12.44
CA GLY A 314 11.67 -13.89 13.82
C GLY A 314 10.94 -14.78 14.84
N TYR A 315 10.29 -15.88 14.41
CA TYR A 315 9.52 -16.73 15.32
C TYR A 315 10.18 -18.10 15.50
N GLY A 316 10.18 -18.58 16.76
CA GLY A 316 10.59 -19.95 17.09
C GLY A 316 9.49 -20.97 16.75
N ASP A 317 9.84 -22.24 16.85
CA ASP A 317 8.91 -23.35 16.57
C ASP A 317 7.66 -23.37 17.49
N ASN A 318 7.78 -22.76 18.67
CA ASN A 318 6.70 -22.57 19.64
C ASN A 318 5.88 -21.28 19.42
N GLY A 319 6.13 -20.52 18.33
CA GLY A 319 5.47 -19.26 18.03
C GLY A 319 6.00 -18.06 18.83
N SER A 320 6.97 -18.23 19.74
CA SER A 320 7.59 -17.10 20.46
C SER A 320 8.51 -16.31 19.54
N PHE A 321 8.61 -15.00 19.79
CA PHE A 321 9.54 -14.16 19.04
C PHE A 321 10.99 -14.41 19.51
N LYS A 322 11.90 -14.64 18.57
CA LYS A 322 13.33 -14.83 18.85
C LYS A 322 14.02 -13.48 19.03
N SER A 323 14.90 -13.38 20.01
CA SER A 323 15.76 -12.19 20.17
C SER A 323 16.59 -11.98 18.89
N VAL A 324 16.51 -10.76 18.35
CA VAL A 324 17.28 -10.37 17.16
C VAL A 324 18.75 -10.23 17.51
N VAL A 325 19.03 -9.64 18.67
CA VAL A 325 20.40 -9.40 19.17
C VAL A 325 21.17 -10.72 19.32
N ASP A 326 20.49 -11.78 19.79
CA ASP A 326 21.13 -13.09 20.03
C ASP A 326 21.16 -14.00 18.80
N SER A 327 20.27 -13.76 17.83
CA SER A 327 20.01 -14.71 16.73
C SER A 327 20.58 -14.30 15.38
N TYR A 328 20.93 -13.02 15.21
CA TYR A 328 21.39 -12.49 13.94
C TYR A 328 22.79 -11.88 14.05
N PRO A 329 23.64 -11.97 12.98
CA PRO A 329 24.98 -11.40 13.00
C PRO A 329 24.93 -9.88 13.13
N GLU A 330 25.77 -9.31 14.00
CA GLU A 330 25.94 -7.86 14.12
C GLU A 330 27.11 -7.37 13.23
N PRO A 331 26.91 -6.26 12.49
CA PRO A 331 25.67 -5.51 12.28
C PRO A 331 24.74 -6.15 11.24
N SER A 332 23.43 -5.92 11.33
CA SER A 332 22.43 -6.32 10.34
C SER A 332 21.40 -5.23 10.10
N ILE A 333 20.80 -5.20 8.93
CA ILE A 333 19.70 -4.28 8.57
C ILE A 333 18.41 -5.08 8.45
N PHE A 334 17.36 -4.65 9.16
CA PHE A 334 16.03 -5.27 9.19
C PHE A 334 15.00 -4.34 8.58
N VAL A 335 14.41 -4.72 7.45
CA VAL A 335 13.30 -4.02 6.77
C VAL A 335 12.01 -4.78 7.07
N LEU A 336 11.27 -4.36 8.09
CA LEU A 336 10.19 -5.15 8.67
C LEU A 336 8.85 -4.43 8.69
N THR A 337 7.77 -5.18 8.61
CA THR A 337 6.39 -4.70 8.82
C THR A 337 6.01 -4.76 10.31
N SER A 338 5.16 -3.86 10.79
CA SER A 338 4.47 -2.79 10.07
C SER A 338 5.31 -1.51 10.04
N GLY A 339 5.05 -0.68 9.00
CA GLY A 339 5.74 0.61 8.84
C GLY A 339 5.45 1.61 9.96
N MET A 340 4.31 1.49 10.64
CA MET A 340 3.91 2.33 11.78
C MET A 340 4.32 1.75 13.13
N LEU A 341 5.00 0.60 13.17
CA LEU A 341 5.30 -0.17 14.38
C LEU A 341 4.03 -0.56 15.16
N ALA A 342 2.96 -0.98 14.48
CA ALA A 342 1.77 -1.46 15.17
C ALA A 342 2.16 -2.55 16.19
N ARG A 343 1.65 -2.45 17.42
CA ARG A 343 2.01 -3.34 18.53
C ARG A 343 1.72 -4.81 18.17
N GLY A 344 2.60 -5.72 18.58
CA GLY A 344 2.50 -7.16 18.25
C GLY A 344 3.07 -7.54 16.88
N THR A 345 3.52 -6.58 16.06
CA THR A 345 4.16 -6.85 14.78
C THR A 345 5.65 -7.18 14.92
N PRO A 346 6.27 -7.89 13.94
CA PRO A 346 7.69 -8.17 13.97
C PRO A 346 8.57 -6.92 14.13
N ALA A 347 8.22 -5.81 13.45
CA ALA A 347 8.96 -4.55 13.59
C ALA A 347 8.89 -3.99 15.02
N ALA A 348 7.72 -4.06 15.68
CA ALA A 348 7.58 -3.61 17.06
C ALA A 348 8.38 -4.47 18.05
N HIS A 349 8.42 -5.79 17.85
CA HIS A 349 9.25 -6.69 18.68
C HIS A 349 10.74 -6.39 18.53
N VAL A 350 11.22 -6.19 17.29
CA VAL A 350 12.61 -5.81 17.05
C VAL A 350 12.92 -4.45 17.65
N ALA A 351 12.04 -3.44 17.47
CA ALA A 351 12.21 -2.13 18.05
C ALA A 351 12.37 -2.20 19.59
N LYS A 352 11.54 -3.02 20.27
CA LYS A 352 11.59 -3.24 21.74
C LYS A 352 12.97 -3.74 22.20
N GLU A 353 13.66 -4.51 21.41
CA GLU A 353 15.02 -4.95 21.71
C GLU A 353 16.06 -3.85 21.44
N LEU A 354 15.98 -3.21 20.26
CA LEU A 354 16.99 -2.28 19.81
C LEU A 354 17.05 -0.99 20.63
N VAL A 355 15.92 -0.50 21.17
CA VAL A 355 15.89 0.70 22.02
C VAL A 355 16.64 0.54 23.35
N LYS A 356 17.05 -0.68 23.73
CA LYS A 356 17.81 -0.94 24.97
C LYS A 356 19.28 -0.53 24.89
N SER A 357 19.80 -0.22 23.69
CA SER A 357 21.19 0.17 23.49
C SER A 357 21.32 1.24 22.41
N ASP A 358 22.15 2.24 22.66
CA ASP A 358 22.44 3.35 21.75
C ASP A 358 23.31 2.95 20.54
N LYS A 359 23.83 1.73 20.53
CA LYS A 359 24.56 1.22 19.36
C LYS A 359 23.65 0.94 18.17
N HIS A 360 22.36 0.68 18.38
CA HIS A 360 21.39 0.37 17.36
C HIS A 360 20.73 1.63 16.75
N GLY A 361 20.04 1.48 15.61
CA GLY A 361 19.32 2.57 14.96
C GLY A 361 17.92 2.13 14.49
N ILE A 362 16.93 3.03 14.63
CA ILE A 362 15.59 2.85 14.05
C ILE A 362 15.33 4.04 13.13
N PHE A 363 15.01 3.76 11.86
CA PHE A 363 14.83 4.78 10.82
C PHE A 363 13.43 4.68 10.22
N PHE A 364 12.63 5.71 10.42
CA PHE A 364 11.29 5.79 9.85
C PHE A 364 11.34 6.35 8.44
N VAL A 365 10.75 5.63 7.48
CA VAL A 365 10.73 5.97 6.05
C VAL A 365 9.30 6.10 5.51
N GLY A 366 8.34 6.25 6.39
CA GLY A 366 6.93 6.37 6.07
C GLY A 366 6.14 7.06 7.17
N TYR A 367 4.86 7.21 6.93
CA TYR A 367 3.93 7.80 7.89
C TYR A 367 3.73 6.89 9.12
N ALA A 368 3.64 7.51 10.29
CA ALA A 368 3.21 6.87 11.53
C ALA A 368 2.02 7.63 12.11
N ALA A 369 0.89 6.96 12.28
CA ALA A 369 -0.34 7.57 12.77
C ALA A 369 -0.28 7.84 14.30
N PRO A 370 -0.92 8.92 14.80
CA PRO A 370 -1.13 9.11 16.22
C PRO A 370 -1.78 7.89 16.88
N GLY A 371 -1.23 7.46 18.03
CA GLY A 371 -1.65 6.24 18.73
C GLY A 371 -0.83 4.99 18.38
N GLU A 372 -0.09 5.01 17.29
CA GLU A 372 0.85 3.95 16.95
C GLU A 372 2.20 4.13 17.63
N LEU A 373 2.88 3.01 17.95
CA LEU A 373 4.18 3.02 18.59
C LEU A 373 5.24 3.83 17.81
N GLY A 374 5.19 3.77 16.49
CA GLY A 374 6.08 4.55 15.62
C GLY A 374 5.93 6.05 15.83
N TYR A 375 4.70 6.55 15.95
CA TYR A 375 4.43 7.95 16.25
C TYR A 375 4.96 8.35 17.64
N GLU A 376 4.76 7.50 18.65
CA GLU A 376 5.27 7.73 20.00
C GLU A 376 6.81 7.82 19.98
N LEU A 377 7.50 6.89 19.31
CA LEU A 377 8.96 6.88 19.22
C LEU A 377 9.55 8.09 18.47
N ILE A 378 8.90 8.55 17.42
CA ILE A 378 9.34 9.75 16.66
C ILE A 378 9.22 11.00 17.51
N ASN A 379 8.22 11.10 18.39
CA ASN A 379 7.88 12.30 19.13
C ASN A 379 8.36 12.27 20.60
N VAL A 380 8.91 11.15 21.08
CA VAL A 380 9.38 11.01 22.48
C VAL A 380 10.50 12.01 22.77
N GLN A 381 10.40 12.68 23.91
CA GLN A 381 11.42 13.62 24.36
C GLN A 381 12.37 12.95 25.37
N PRO A 382 13.61 13.42 25.52
CA PRO A 382 14.53 12.90 26.51
C PRO A 382 13.91 12.87 27.91
N GLY A 383 13.97 11.70 28.57
CA GLY A 383 13.39 11.49 29.89
C GLY A 383 11.93 11.00 29.89
N GLN A 384 11.28 10.92 28.75
CA GLN A 384 9.97 10.28 28.62
C GLN A 384 10.11 8.78 28.35
N SER A 385 9.07 8.02 28.71
CA SER A 385 8.98 6.57 28.47
C SER A 385 7.95 6.26 27.40
N VAL A 386 8.21 5.22 26.60
CA VAL A 386 7.29 4.69 25.59
C VAL A 386 6.92 3.26 25.98
N CYS A 387 5.62 2.93 25.95
CA CYS A 387 5.11 1.59 26.26
C CYS A 387 5.06 0.74 25.00
N PHE A 388 5.79 -0.38 24.99
CA PHE A 388 5.83 -1.32 23.86
C PHE A 388 4.75 -2.41 23.94
N ASP A 389 4.28 -2.72 25.14
CA ASP A 389 3.29 -3.78 25.33
C ASP A 389 1.87 -3.20 25.22
N ILE A 390 0.92 -4.05 24.80
CA ILE A 390 -0.50 -3.69 24.87
C ILE A 390 -0.86 -3.74 26.35
N GLU A 391 -1.23 -2.61 26.94
CA GLU A 391 -1.87 -2.61 28.26
C GLU A 391 -3.19 -3.37 28.11
N GLN A 392 -3.29 -4.54 28.76
CA GLN A 392 -4.59 -5.19 28.93
C GLN A 392 -5.41 -4.26 29.83
N GLN A 393 -6.32 -3.51 29.23
CA GLN A 393 -7.38 -2.84 30.01
C GLN A 393 -8.25 -3.96 30.58
N HIS A 394 -8.09 -4.22 31.88
CA HIS A 394 -8.96 -5.09 32.68
C HIS A 394 -10.25 -4.36 33.05
#